data_a9d2520fc246014d16bfd67de68e9989
#
_entry.id   a9d2520fc246014d16bfd67de68e9989
#
_cell.length_a   1.000
_cell.length_b   1.000
_cell.length_c   1.000
_cell.angle_alpha   90.00
_cell.angle_beta   90.00
_cell.angle_gamma   90.00
#
_symmetry.space_group_name_H-M   'P 1'
#
loop_
_entity.id
_entity.type
_entity.pdbx_description
1 polymer ?
#
loop_
_entity_poly.entity_id
_entity_poly.type
_entity_poly.pdbx_seq_one_letter_code
_entity_poly.pdbx_strand_id
1 'polypeptide(L)'
;MVSLMTSFVVETFVPGGSQDRFTADVDGIRLAAEAHVAVEGRVHHVRSYLVPGDEMGFHVIEADSIELVARVTETAGIEVERIVEAVSVEPGRVADDAMEGAS
;
A
#
# COMPACT_ATOMS: atom_id res chain seq x y z
N MET A 1 -20.65 -1.07 -15.46
CA MET A 1 -20.17 -0.29 -14.36
C MET A 1 -18.87 -0.79 -13.83
N VAL A 2 -17.96 0.11 -13.55
CA VAL A 2 -16.66 -0.29 -13.10
C VAL A 2 -16.64 -0.32 -11.58
N SER A 3 -16.16 -1.40 -11.01
CA SER A 3 -16.04 -1.49 -9.58
C SER A 3 -14.78 -0.78 -9.17
N LEU A 4 -14.83 -0.09 -8.07
CA LEU A 4 -13.64 0.56 -7.54
C LEU A 4 -12.87 -0.46 -6.74
N MET A 5 -11.57 -0.35 -6.77
CA MET A 5 -10.73 -1.19 -5.94
C MET A 5 -10.77 -0.69 -4.51
N THR A 6 -10.53 -1.57 -3.58
CA THR A 6 -10.45 -1.22 -2.17
C THR A 6 -8.98 -0.94 -1.82
N SER A 7 -8.77 0.01 -0.95
CA SER A 7 -7.43 0.31 -0.47
C SER A 7 -7.12 -0.51 0.76
N PHE A 8 -5.90 -1.02 0.83
CA PHE A 8 -5.42 -1.79 1.97
C PHE A 8 -4.08 -1.24 2.41
N VAL A 9 -3.81 -1.31 3.71
CA VAL A 9 -2.48 -0.98 4.24
C VAL A 9 -1.87 -2.27 4.74
N VAL A 10 -0.70 -2.60 4.23
CA VAL A 10 0.07 -3.76 4.64
C VAL A 10 1.13 -3.26 5.61
N GLU A 11 1.11 -3.77 6.84
CA GLU A 11 2.06 -3.35 7.87
C GLU A 11 3.14 -4.39 8.03
N THR A 12 4.38 -3.98 7.99
CA THR A 12 5.53 -4.89 8.06
C THR A 12 6.52 -4.41 9.09
N PHE A 13 7.30 -5.34 9.63
CA PHE A 13 8.37 -5.00 10.54
C PHE A 13 9.64 -4.83 9.70
N VAL A 14 10.35 -3.74 9.91
CA VAL A 14 11.60 -3.47 9.18
C VAL A 14 12.72 -3.34 10.21
N PRO A 15 13.44 -4.42 10.46
CA PRO A 15 14.47 -4.43 11.50
C PRO A 15 15.47 -3.28 11.35
N GLY A 16 15.69 -2.57 12.43
CA GLY A 16 16.61 -1.43 12.43
C GLY A 16 16.13 -0.24 11.65
N GLY A 17 14.91 -0.29 11.11
CA GLY A 17 14.41 0.78 10.27
C GLY A 17 15.22 0.95 9.00
N SER A 18 15.77 -0.13 8.47
CA SER A 18 16.69 -0.09 7.35
C SER A 18 16.02 0.38 6.06
N GLN A 19 16.47 1.50 5.53
CA GLN A 19 15.91 2.03 4.30
C GLN A 19 16.24 1.12 3.12
N ASP A 20 17.43 0.53 3.12
CA ASP A 20 17.80 -0.35 2.02
C ASP A 20 16.92 -1.59 1.99
N ARG A 21 16.62 -2.15 3.16
CA ARG A 21 15.78 -3.32 3.24
C ARG A 21 14.38 -2.95 2.82
N PHE A 22 13.89 -1.78 3.25
CA PHE A 22 12.56 -1.34 2.91
C PHE A 22 12.42 -1.08 1.41
N THR A 23 13.44 -0.51 0.79
CA THR A 23 13.43 -0.26 -0.65
C THR A 23 13.32 -1.58 -1.42
N ALA A 24 14.01 -2.61 -0.94
CA ALA A 24 13.94 -3.93 -1.57
C ALA A 24 12.53 -4.50 -1.44
N ASP A 25 11.87 -4.27 -0.28
CA ASP A 25 10.51 -4.76 -0.07
C ASP A 25 9.56 -4.04 -1.03
N VAL A 26 9.73 -2.73 -1.22
CA VAL A 26 8.90 -1.95 -2.12
C VAL A 26 9.02 -2.47 -3.55
N ASP A 27 10.26 -2.75 -3.99
CA ASP A 27 10.48 -3.27 -5.33
C ASP A 27 9.84 -4.65 -5.48
N GLY A 28 9.94 -5.46 -4.45
CA GLY A 28 9.36 -6.81 -4.48
C GLY A 28 7.84 -6.76 -4.60
N ILE A 29 7.20 -5.84 -3.86
CA ILE A 29 5.76 -5.70 -3.92
C ILE A 29 5.34 -5.22 -5.30
N ARG A 30 6.05 -4.24 -5.86
CA ARG A 30 5.72 -3.71 -7.17
C ARG A 30 5.79 -4.80 -8.23
N LEU A 31 6.85 -5.58 -8.21
CA LEU A 31 7.01 -6.65 -9.20
C LEU A 31 5.96 -7.74 -9.03
N ALA A 32 5.65 -8.09 -7.77
CA ALA A 32 4.66 -9.11 -7.51
C ALA A 32 3.27 -8.64 -7.95
N ALA A 33 2.96 -7.36 -7.74
CA ALA A 33 1.68 -6.81 -8.15
C ALA A 33 1.54 -6.88 -9.67
N GLU A 34 2.60 -6.53 -10.39
CA GLU A 34 2.58 -6.60 -11.84
C GLU A 34 2.36 -8.03 -12.33
N ALA A 35 2.94 -9.00 -11.66
CA ALA A 35 2.79 -10.39 -12.06
C ALA A 35 1.38 -10.89 -11.81
N HIS A 36 0.76 -10.48 -10.71
CA HIS A 36 -0.56 -10.99 -10.36
C HIS A 36 -1.69 -10.30 -11.10
N VAL A 37 -1.52 -9.05 -11.49
CA VAL A 37 -2.57 -8.29 -12.14
C VAL A 37 -3.06 -8.97 -13.41
N ALA A 38 -2.22 -9.66 -14.09
CA ALA A 38 -2.58 -10.28 -15.35
C ALA A 38 -3.35 -11.58 -15.15
N VAL A 39 -3.33 -12.14 -13.97
CA VAL A 39 -3.88 -13.46 -13.73
C VAL A 39 -5.06 -13.46 -12.76
N GLU A 40 -4.94 -12.72 -11.69
CA GLU A 40 -5.89 -12.83 -10.60
C GLU A 40 -6.78 -11.64 -10.34
N GLY A 41 -6.58 -10.56 -11.02
CA GLY A 41 -7.42 -9.38 -10.83
C GLY A 41 -6.59 -8.13 -10.65
N ARG A 42 -7.28 -7.04 -10.33
CA ARG A 42 -6.62 -5.74 -10.29
C ARG A 42 -5.90 -5.56 -8.97
N VAL A 43 -4.66 -5.15 -9.04
CA VAL A 43 -3.88 -4.82 -7.86
C VAL A 43 -2.87 -3.74 -8.26
N HIS A 44 -2.75 -2.72 -7.44
CA HIS A 44 -1.87 -1.60 -7.73
C HIS A 44 -1.19 -1.12 -6.46
N HIS A 45 0.13 -1.08 -6.48
CA HIS A 45 0.91 -0.58 -5.36
C HIS A 45 0.97 0.94 -5.48
N VAL A 46 0.35 1.64 -4.56
CA VAL A 46 0.21 3.08 -4.62
C VAL A 46 1.43 3.80 -4.06
N ARG A 47 1.82 3.46 -2.86
CA ARG A 47 2.99 4.06 -2.21
C ARG A 47 3.33 3.33 -0.93
N SER A 48 4.49 3.62 -0.39
CA SER A 48 4.95 3.00 0.85
C SER A 48 5.56 4.04 1.75
N TYR A 49 5.47 3.80 3.05
CA TYR A 49 6.06 4.68 4.04
C TYR A 49 6.90 3.86 5.00
N LEU A 50 8.09 4.32 5.31
CA LEU A 50 8.92 3.71 6.32
C LEU A 50 8.93 4.64 7.52
N VAL A 51 8.66 4.11 8.71
CA VAL A 51 8.77 4.86 9.95
C VAL A 51 9.96 4.25 10.70
N PRO A 52 11.16 4.75 10.46
CA PRO A 52 12.37 4.08 10.95
C PRO A 52 12.44 3.98 12.47
N GLY A 53 11.95 5.00 13.17
CA GLY A 53 11.98 4.98 14.62
C GLY A 53 11.14 3.87 15.23
N ASP A 54 10.10 3.44 14.51
CA ASP A 54 9.23 2.37 14.96
C ASP A 54 9.58 1.05 14.30
N GLU A 55 10.54 1.05 13.43
CA GLU A 55 10.94 -0.13 12.65
C GLU A 55 9.75 -0.72 11.89
N MET A 56 8.88 0.14 11.37
CA MET A 56 7.68 -0.31 10.68
C MET A 56 7.61 0.24 9.26
N GLY A 57 7.10 -0.59 8.37
CA GLY A 57 6.81 -0.19 7.01
C GLY A 57 5.32 -0.30 6.75
N PHE A 58 4.81 0.58 5.92
CA PHE A 58 3.39 0.60 5.57
C PHE A 58 3.29 0.69 4.05
N HIS A 59 2.64 -0.28 3.44
CA HIS A 59 2.49 -0.30 1.98
C HIS A 59 1.03 -0.13 1.65
N VAL A 60 0.70 0.88 0.87
CA VAL A 60 -0.68 1.14 0.46
C VAL A 60 -0.92 0.46 -0.88
N ILE A 61 -1.86 -0.46 -0.92
CA ILE A 61 -2.14 -1.25 -2.10
C ILE A 61 -3.64 -1.19 -2.38
N GLU A 62 -4.00 -0.89 -3.60
CA GLU A 62 -5.40 -0.94 -4.03
C GLU A 62 -5.59 -2.26 -4.76
N ALA A 63 -6.62 -2.98 -4.43
CA ALA A 63 -6.84 -4.29 -5.04
C ALA A 63 -8.31 -4.66 -5.03
N ASP A 64 -8.65 -5.67 -5.82
CA ASP A 64 -10.00 -6.18 -5.87
C ASP A 64 -10.38 -6.95 -4.60
N SER A 65 -9.42 -7.50 -3.89
CA SER A 65 -9.70 -8.26 -2.68
C SER A 65 -8.49 -8.32 -1.75
N ILE A 66 -8.73 -8.58 -0.50
CA ILE A 66 -7.65 -8.72 0.47
C ILE A 66 -6.86 -9.99 0.18
N GLU A 67 -7.49 -11.01 -0.36
CA GLU A 67 -6.80 -12.25 -0.71
C GLU A 67 -5.73 -11.98 -1.76
N LEU A 68 -6.02 -11.08 -2.69
CA LEU A 68 -5.06 -10.77 -3.73
C LEU A 68 -3.88 -10.01 -3.12
N VAL A 69 -4.13 -9.12 -2.15
CA VAL A 69 -3.06 -8.42 -1.47
C VAL A 69 -2.18 -9.42 -0.73
N ALA A 70 -2.79 -10.40 -0.07
CA ALA A 70 -2.03 -11.42 0.65
C ALA A 70 -1.14 -12.21 -0.30
N ARG A 71 -1.65 -12.53 -1.49
CA ARG A 71 -0.85 -13.28 -2.45
C ARG A 71 0.30 -12.45 -3.00
N VAL A 72 0.09 -11.17 -3.20
CA VAL A 72 1.14 -10.29 -3.68
C VAL A 72 2.27 -10.23 -2.65
N THR A 73 1.94 -10.05 -1.37
CA THR A 73 2.96 -9.97 -0.34
C THR A 73 3.69 -11.31 -0.17
N GLU A 74 2.95 -12.41 -0.35
CA GLU A 74 3.55 -13.72 -0.24
C GLU A 74 4.53 -13.93 -1.39
N THR A 75 4.14 -13.57 -2.60
CA THR A 75 5.01 -13.68 -3.77
C THR A 75 6.25 -12.80 -3.59
N ALA A 76 6.09 -11.65 -3.00
CA ALA A 76 7.21 -10.76 -2.75
C ALA A 76 8.13 -11.27 -1.63
N GLY A 77 7.69 -12.26 -0.88
CA GLY A 77 8.50 -12.83 0.20
C GLY A 77 8.57 -11.94 1.43
N ILE A 78 7.53 -11.13 1.66
CA ILE A 78 7.54 -10.20 2.76
C ILE A 78 6.73 -10.72 3.92
N GLU A 79 7.31 -10.59 5.12
CA GLU A 79 6.63 -11.02 6.33
C GLU A 79 5.69 -9.90 6.75
N VAL A 80 4.42 -10.16 6.76
CA VAL A 80 3.40 -9.17 7.02
C VAL A 80 2.91 -9.27 8.46
N GLU A 81 2.85 -8.12 9.15
CA GLU A 81 2.30 -8.08 10.51
C GLU A 81 0.78 -8.08 10.43
N ARG A 82 0.23 -7.28 9.55
CA ARG A 82 -1.21 -7.32 9.30
C ARG A 82 -1.57 -6.56 8.03
N ILE A 83 -2.74 -6.84 7.50
CA ILE A 83 -3.31 -6.16 6.35
C ILE A 83 -4.66 -5.62 6.80
N VAL A 84 -4.88 -4.33 6.65
CA VAL A 84 -6.15 -3.72 7.05
C VAL A 84 -6.74 -2.92 5.90
N GLU A 85 -8.04 -2.89 5.84
CA GLU A 85 -8.72 -2.09 4.85
C GLU A 85 -8.60 -0.62 5.25
N ALA A 86 -8.42 0.25 4.30
CA ALA A 86 -8.24 1.68 4.55
C ALA A 86 -9.09 2.49 3.61
N VAL A 87 -9.43 3.69 4.03
CA VAL A 87 -10.17 4.61 3.20
C VAL A 87 -9.24 5.78 2.89
N SER A 88 -9.08 6.06 1.61
CA SER A 88 -8.24 7.17 1.20
C SER A 88 -9.08 8.44 1.15
N VAL A 89 -8.64 9.45 1.84
CA VAL A 89 -9.33 10.72 1.84
C VAL A 89 -8.36 11.78 1.36
N GLU A 90 -8.68 12.42 0.25
CA GLU A 90 -7.83 13.45 -0.24
C GLU A 90 -8.06 14.75 0.48
N PRO A 91 -7.03 15.37 0.96
CA PRO A 91 -7.22 16.59 1.67
C PRO A 91 -7.56 17.64 0.68
N GLY A 92 -8.46 18.26 1.00
CA GLY A 92 -8.47 19.34 0.41
C GLY A 92 -8.86 19.88 -0.82
N ARG A 93 -9.25 19.18 -1.68
CA ARG A 93 -9.66 19.77 -2.84
C ARG A 93 -10.81 20.61 -2.41
N VAL A 94 -11.68 20.09 -1.61
CA VAL A 94 -12.83 20.82 -1.20
C VAL A 94 -12.38 21.81 -0.19
N ALA A 95 -11.54 21.36 0.69
CA ALA A 95 -11.06 22.23 1.71
C ALA A 95 -10.34 23.40 1.10
N ASP A 96 -9.55 23.08 0.11
CA ASP A 96 -8.81 24.12 -0.51
C ASP A 96 -9.72 25.14 -1.09
N ASP A 97 -10.67 24.74 -1.80
CA ASP A 97 -11.58 25.63 -2.41
C ASP A 97 -12.29 26.42 -1.36
N ALA A 98 -12.63 25.82 -0.33
CA ALA A 98 -13.37 26.49 0.66
C ALA A 98 -12.48 27.47 1.31
N MET A 99 -11.24 27.03 1.35
CA MET A 99 -10.43 27.82 2.08
C MET A 99 -9.93 28.92 1.47
N GLU A 100 -10.08 28.98 0.30
CA GLU A 100 -9.59 30.04 -0.33
C GLU A 100 -9.98 31.06 0.40
N GLY A 101 -10.95 30.76 0.91
CA GLY A 101 -11.41 31.75 1.62
C GLY A 101 -11.03 31.55 2.96
N ALA A 102 -11.09 30.54 3.41
CA ALA A 102 -10.95 30.32 4.75
C ALA A 102 -9.61 30.09 5.25
N SER A 103 -8.79 29.87 4.44
CA SER A 103 -7.53 29.49 4.96
C SER A 103 -6.78 30.54 5.58
#